data_eb4fec485f3ce888839e771918f3e673
#
_entry.id   eb4fec485f3ce888839e771918f3e673
#
_cell.length_a   1.000
_cell.length_b   1.000
_cell.length_c   1.000
_cell.angle_alpha   90.00
_cell.angle_beta   90.00
_cell.angle_gamma   90.00
#
_symmetry.space_group_name_H-M   'P 1'
#
loop_
_entity.id
_entity.type
_entity.pdbx_description
1 polymer ?
#
loop_
_entity_poly.entity_id
_entity_poly.type
_entity_poly.pdbx_seq_one_letter_code
_entity_poly.pdbx_strand_id
1 'polypeptide(L)'
;NWICVEINSSPYDMLKNLASQLYAQKPVYNLITRSKINFSFLGLGVEIKGEPPITDYATAVEIMLKNIKKTGMKVLVTIDEMVTSEATKEFIKQFQIYIRHNLPIYLVTTGLPKDFEKMKNTEGMTFMYRAPRIQLESLDKIEIANSYEQNLKIARKEALEMARFSEGYSFGFQTLGYICAESGLPYSNPLVLRQFDHEMYEKVYIKVWSETSKQEKEFISGIANAESSKVEDIRNYLGVDSNHFNPVRKKLIDQGIVISPSRGYLVFALPRFREFVRDIFTLY
;
A
#
# COMPACT_ATOMS: atom_id res chain seq x y z
N ASN A 1 -1.15 3.63 26.74
CA ASN A 1 0.19 3.05 26.57
C ASN A 1 0.12 1.93 25.52
N TRP A 2 0.82 2.14 24.41
CA TRP A 2 0.92 1.21 23.29
C TRP A 2 2.36 0.73 23.11
N ILE A 3 2.50 -0.54 22.77
CA ILE A 3 3.72 -1.13 22.23
C ILE A 3 3.48 -1.30 20.73
N CYS A 4 4.28 -0.62 19.91
CA CYS A 4 4.17 -0.71 18.45
C CYS A 4 5.32 -1.56 17.93
N VAL A 5 4.99 -2.55 17.09
CA VAL A 5 5.94 -3.40 16.40
C VAL A 5 5.59 -3.46 14.93
N GLU A 6 6.59 -3.34 14.08
CA GLU A 6 6.46 -3.44 12.64
C GLU A 6 7.05 -4.77 12.19
N ILE A 7 6.27 -5.54 11.43
CA ILE A 7 6.73 -6.80 10.86
C ILE A 7 6.58 -6.77 9.34
N ASN A 8 7.53 -7.35 8.65
CA ASN A 8 7.48 -7.45 7.19
C ASN A 8 6.60 -8.63 6.76
N SER A 9 5.91 -8.47 5.63
CA SER A 9 5.15 -9.55 4.98
C SER A 9 6.05 -10.59 4.28
N SER A 10 7.29 -10.74 4.76
CA SER A 10 8.26 -11.71 4.25
C SER A 10 7.69 -13.13 4.26
N PRO A 11 8.01 -13.97 3.27
CA PRO A 11 7.56 -15.37 3.25
C PRO A 11 8.09 -16.21 4.41
N TYR A 12 8.98 -15.66 5.24
CA TYR A 12 9.64 -16.38 6.34
C TYR A 12 9.17 -15.86 7.70
N ASP A 13 8.52 -16.75 8.45
CA ASP A 13 8.39 -16.73 9.92
C ASP A 13 7.96 -15.39 10.56
N MET A 14 6.77 -14.90 10.17
CA MET A 14 6.18 -13.67 10.74
C MET A 14 5.97 -13.79 12.26
N LEU A 15 5.65 -14.98 12.78
CA LEU A 15 5.48 -15.20 14.21
C LEU A 15 6.80 -15.11 14.96
N LYS A 16 7.90 -15.59 14.39
CA LYS A 16 9.24 -15.42 14.93
C LYS A 16 9.62 -13.93 14.99
N ASN A 17 9.37 -13.20 13.92
CA ASN A 17 9.65 -11.77 13.86
C ASN A 17 8.84 -11.03 14.95
N LEU A 18 7.53 -11.30 15.05
CA LEU A 18 6.69 -10.72 16.09
C LEU A 18 7.19 -11.06 17.50
N ALA A 19 7.52 -12.35 17.77
CA ALA A 19 8.03 -12.78 19.06
C ALA A 19 9.34 -12.05 19.42
N SER A 20 10.28 -11.97 18.48
CA SER A 20 11.58 -11.32 18.68
C SER A 20 11.43 -9.82 18.94
N GLN A 21 10.61 -9.14 18.15
CA GLN A 21 10.38 -7.69 18.32
C GLN A 21 9.62 -7.36 19.62
N LEU A 22 8.63 -8.16 20.00
CA LEU A 22 7.95 -8.00 21.28
C LEU A 22 8.91 -8.21 22.45
N TYR A 23 9.71 -9.26 22.39
CA TYR A 23 10.68 -9.56 23.46
C TYR A 23 11.74 -8.46 23.59
N ALA A 24 12.17 -7.85 22.49
CA ALA A 24 13.14 -6.74 22.49
C ALA A 24 12.58 -5.45 23.13
N GLN A 25 11.26 -5.32 23.29
CA GLN A 25 10.67 -4.15 23.95
C GLN A 25 10.98 -4.19 25.46
N LYS A 26 11.67 -3.15 25.94
CA LYS A 26 12.09 -3.07 27.36
C LYS A 26 10.99 -3.38 28.39
N PRO A 27 9.73 -2.90 28.23
CA PRO A 27 8.64 -3.27 29.12
C PRO A 27 8.33 -4.78 29.10
N VAL A 28 8.32 -5.39 27.91
CA VAL A 28 8.01 -6.82 27.73
C VAL A 28 9.14 -7.68 28.29
N TYR A 29 10.38 -7.36 27.96
CA TYR A 29 11.56 -8.02 28.51
C TYR A 29 11.52 -8.08 30.04
N ASN A 30 11.26 -6.95 30.70
CA ASN A 30 11.18 -6.88 32.15
C ASN A 30 10.05 -7.72 32.74
N LEU A 31 8.87 -7.78 32.06
CA LEU A 31 7.75 -8.60 32.49
C LEU A 31 8.07 -10.08 32.40
N ILE A 32 8.66 -10.51 31.30
CA ILE A 32 9.00 -11.92 31.04
C ILE A 32 10.10 -12.39 32.01
N THR A 33 11.16 -11.59 32.20
CA THR A 33 12.25 -11.90 33.11
C THR A 33 11.76 -12.07 34.56
N ARG A 34 10.87 -11.19 35.01
CA ARG A 34 10.22 -11.27 36.34
C ARG A 34 9.31 -12.49 36.49
N SER A 35 8.70 -12.94 35.40
CA SER A 35 7.78 -14.08 35.40
C SER A 35 8.52 -15.42 35.26
N LYS A 36 9.86 -15.45 35.22
CA LYS A 36 10.72 -16.65 35.09
C LYS A 36 10.29 -17.58 33.93
N ILE A 37 9.96 -16.99 32.77
CA ILE A 37 9.53 -17.74 31.59
C ILE A 37 10.77 -18.08 30.74
N ASN A 38 10.91 -19.35 30.38
CA ASN A 38 12.07 -19.85 29.63
C ASN A 38 11.81 -19.80 28.11
N PHE A 39 12.41 -18.85 27.41
CA PHE A 39 12.40 -18.74 25.95
C PHE A 39 13.73 -19.16 25.29
N SER A 40 14.66 -19.78 26.04
CA SER A 40 15.99 -20.08 25.52
C SER A 40 15.98 -20.99 24.30
N PHE A 41 15.03 -21.92 24.23
CA PHE A 41 14.86 -22.82 23.07
C PHE A 41 14.59 -22.08 21.77
N LEU A 42 13.93 -20.91 21.83
CA LEU A 42 13.60 -20.07 20.68
C LEU A 42 14.70 -19.06 20.34
N GLY A 43 15.83 -19.08 21.04
CA GLY A 43 16.87 -18.07 20.94
C GLY A 43 16.46 -16.72 21.55
N LEU A 44 15.41 -16.70 22.36
CA LEU A 44 14.91 -15.52 23.06
C LEU A 44 15.20 -15.66 24.54
N GLY A 45 16.00 -14.75 25.09
CA GLY A 45 16.26 -14.70 26.53
C GLY A 45 17.33 -15.68 27.05
N VAL A 46 17.33 -15.93 28.35
CA VAL A 46 18.29 -16.77 29.08
C VAL A 46 17.60 -18.04 29.56
N GLU A 47 18.30 -19.15 29.48
CA GLU A 47 17.83 -20.41 30.01
C GLU A 47 17.58 -20.30 31.53
N ILE A 48 16.41 -20.78 31.96
CA ILE A 48 16.03 -20.80 33.37
C ILE A 48 15.96 -22.26 33.81
N LYS A 49 16.87 -22.68 34.72
CA LYS A 49 16.90 -24.04 35.25
C LYS A 49 15.58 -24.36 35.96
N GLY A 50 15.02 -25.53 35.61
CA GLY A 50 13.80 -26.05 36.23
C GLY A 50 12.49 -25.62 35.60
N GLU A 51 12.51 -24.69 34.65
CA GLU A 51 11.32 -24.28 33.92
C GLU A 51 11.28 -24.94 32.53
N PRO A 52 10.14 -25.51 32.09
CA PRO A 52 10.04 -26.11 30.77
C PRO A 52 10.20 -25.04 29.67
N PRO A 53 10.94 -25.34 28.60
CA PRO A 53 11.10 -24.39 27.52
C PRO A 53 9.80 -24.23 26.74
N ILE A 54 9.55 -23.00 26.24
CA ILE A 54 8.48 -22.74 25.27
C ILE A 54 8.92 -23.31 23.92
N THR A 55 8.04 -24.08 23.29
CA THR A 55 8.38 -24.90 22.11
C THR A 55 8.12 -24.23 20.77
N ASP A 56 7.35 -23.14 20.73
CA ASP A 56 6.99 -22.46 19.50
C ASP A 56 6.76 -20.95 19.69
N TYR A 57 6.89 -20.21 18.59
CA TYR A 57 6.76 -18.74 18.60
C TYR A 57 5.33 -18.26 18.86
N ALA A 58 4.32 -19.02 18.43
CA ALA A 58 2.92 -18.66 18.66
C ALA A 58 2.60 -18.67 20.15
N THR A 59 3.02 -19.71 20.85
CA THR A 59 2.90 -19.82 22.32
C THR A 59 3.71 -18.73 23.03
N ALA A 60 4.93 -18.44 22.55
CA ALA A 60 5.76 -17.38 23.10
C ALA A 60 5.06 -16.01 23.03
N VAL A 61 4.51 -15.66 21.86
CA VAL A 61 3.72 -14.42 21.67
C VAL A 61 2.51 -14.40 22.59
N GLU A 62 1.77 -15.51 22.68
CA GLU A 62 0.56 -15.59 23.55
C GLU A 62 0.92 -15.32 25.02
N ILE A 63 2.00 -15.90 25.52
CA ILE A 63 2.46 -15.69 26.89
C ILE A 63 2.88 -14.23 27.11
N MET A 64 3.61 -13.63 26.17
CA MET A 64 3.97 -12.21 26.23
C MET A 64 2.71 -11.32 26.28
N LEU A 65 1.74 -11.59 25.42
CA LEU A 65 0.48 -10.85 25.39
C LEU A 65 -0.34 -11.00 26.68
N LYS A 66 -0.38 -12.20 27.29
CA LYS A 66 -1.02 -12.43 28.60
C LYS A 66 -0.37 -11.60 29.70
N ASN A 67 0.95 -11.49 29.71
CA ASN A 67 1.66 -10.65 30.67
C ASN A 67 1.47 -9.15 30.42
N ILE A 68 1.48 -8.72 29.15
CA ILE A 68 1.16 -7.35 28.75
C ILE A 68 -0.25 -6.96 29.19
N LYS A 69 -1.23 -7.86 29.03
CA LYS A 69 -2.63 -7.64 29.46
C LYS A 69 -2.75 -7.25 30.94
N LYS A 70 -1.94 -7.86 31.80
CA LYS A 70 -1.93 -7.57 33.25
C LYS A 70 -1.49 -6.14 33.58
N THR A 71 -0.79 -5.48 32.67
CA THR A 71 -0.30 -4.10 32.83
C THR A 71 -1.22 -3.04 32.24
N GLY A 72 -2.28 -3.44 31.54
CA GLY A 72 -3.18 -2.53 30.82
C GLY A 72 -2.57 -1.97 29.53
N MET A 73 -1.37 -2.38 29.13
CA MET A 73 -0.76 -2.02 27.84
C MET A 73 -1.43 -2.76 26.66
N LYS A 74 -1.31 -2.20 25.48
CA LYS A 74 -1.82 -2.75 24.23
C LYS A 74 -0.68 -2.91 23.23
N VAL A 75 -0.80 -3.88 22.33
CA VAL A 75 0.15 -4.13 21.25
C VAL A 75 -0.48 -3.76 19.93
N LEU A 76 0.18 -2.90 19.15
CA LEU A 76 -0.15 -2.62 17.77
C LEU A 76 0.91 -3.27 16.88
N VAL A 77 0.47 -4.17 16.03
CA VAL A 77 1.29 -4.76 14.97
C VAL A 77 0.98 -4.05 13.66
N THR A 78 2.00 -3.59 12.96
CA THR A 78 1.87 -3.00 11.62
C THR A 78 2.57 -3.88 10.60
N ILE A 79 1.93 -4.05 9.44
CA ILE A 79 2.46 -4.77 8.30
C ILE A 79 2.27 -3.91 7.06
N ASP A 80 3.38 -3.47 6.47
CA ASP A 80 3.33 -2.76 5.20
C ASP A 80 3.41 -3.74 4.02
N GLU A 81 2.72 -3.42 2.93
CA GLU A 81 2.65 -4.23 1.71
C GLU A 81 2.29 -5.71 1.98
N MET A 82 1.21 -5.93 2.72
CA MET A 82 0.79 -7.30 3.06
C MET A 82 0.35 -8.09 1.83
N VAL A 83 1.04 -9.20 1.57
CA VAL A 83 0.74 -10.11 0.45
C VAL A 83 0.25 -11.48 0.96
N THR A 84 -0.48 -12.20 0.12
CA THR A 84 -0.95 -13.56 0.44
C THR A 84 0.21 -14.56 0.27
N SER A 85 0.69 -15.12 1.39
CA SER A 85 1.67 -16.19 1.46
C SER A 85 1.26 -17.22 2.52
N GLU A 86 1.91 -18.36 2.59
CA GLU A 86 1.65 -19.33 3.68
C GLU A 86 2.00 -18.74 5.06
N ALA A 87 3.09 -18.00 5.16
CA ALA A 87 3.47 -17.31 6.40
C ALA A 87 2.41 -16.28 6.84
N THR A 88 1.85 -15.53 5.89
CA THR A 88 0.75 -14.59 6.18
C THR A 88 -0.52 -15.32 6.63
N LYS A 89 -0.85 -16.46 6.00
CA LYS A 89 -2.01 -17.27 6.42
C LYS A 89 -1.84 -17.80 7.83
N GLU A 90 -0.68 -18.34 8.15
CA GLU A 90 -0.36 -18.85 9.49
C GLU A 90 -0.42 -17.73 10.53
N PHE A 91 0.19 -16.58 10.25
CA PHE A 91 0.15 -15.42 11.11
C PHE A 91 -1.30 -14.95 11.36
N ILE A 92 -2.14 -14.83 10.34
CA ILE A 92 -3.54 -14.39 10.47
C ILE A 92 -4.38 -15.40 11.24
N LYS A 93 -4.19 -16.72 11.03
CA LYS A 93 -4.85 -17.76 11.82
C LYS A 93 -4.49 -17.62 13.31
N GLN A 94 -3.22 -17.42 13.61
CA GLN A 94 -2.76 -17.27 14.98
C GLN A 94 -3.21 -15.96 15.61
N PHE A 95 -3.19 -14.85 14.86
CA PHE A 95 -3.73 -13.57 15.29
C PHE A 95 -5.23 -13.67 15.65
N GLN A 96 -6.02 -14.44 14.88
CA GLN A 96 -7.43 -14.71 15.20
C GLN A 96 -7.58 -15.47 16.53
N ILE A 97 -6.66 -16.38 16.86
CA ILE A 97 -6.65 -17.08 18.15
C ILE A 97 -6.39 -16.08 19.28
N TYR A 98 -5.41 -15.20 19.14
CA TYR A 98 -5.12 -14.18 20.17
C TYR A 98 -6.32 -13.27 20.43
N ILE A 99 -7.04 -12.86 19.38
CA ILE A 99 -8.27 -12.07 19.54
C ILE A 99 -9.36 -12.87 20.28
N ARG A 100 -9.58 -14.15 19.92
CA ARG A 100 -10.55 -15.01 20.61
C ARG A 100 -10.22 -15.21 22.10
N HIS A 101 -8.93 -15.21 22.44
CA HIS A 101 -8.46 -15.24 23.83
C HIS A 101 -8.52 -13.86 24.51
N ASN A 102 -9.10 -12.86 23.83
CA ASN A 102 -9.24 -11.48 24.32
C ASN A 102 -7.88 -10.88 24.77
N LEU A 103 -6.83 -11.12 23.99
CA LEU A 103 -5.50 -10.56 24.21
C LEU A 103 -5.40 -9.15 23.61
N PRO A 104 -4.60 -8.25 24.22
CA PRO A 104 -4.54 -6.85 23.87
C PRO A 104 -3.68 -6.61 22.62
N ILE A 105 -3.98 -7.27 21.50
CA ILE A 105 -3.26 -7.16 20.23
C ILE A 105 -4.17 -6.59 19.15
N TYR A 106 -3.64 -5.69 18.35
CA TYR A 106 -4.30 -4.99 17.25
C TYR A 106 -3.40 -5.08 16.02
N LEU A 107 -4.00 -5.10 14.84
CA LEU A 107 -3.31 -5.23 13.58
C LEU A 107 -3.75 -4.12 12.62
N VAL A 108 -2.78 -3.43 12.04
CA VAL A 108 -2.97 -2.51 10.91
C VAL A 108 -2.10 -3.02 9.76
N THR A 109 -2.72 -3.19 8.61
CA THR A 109 -2.00 -3.63 7.40
C THR A 109 -2.27 -2.68 6.26
N THR A 110 -1.26 -2.43 5.43
CA THR A 110 -1.42 -1.78 4.13
C THR A 110 -1.24 -2.81 3.02
N GLY A 111 -1.70 -2.51 1.82
CA GLY A 111 -1.52 -3.37 0.66
C GLY A 111 -2.35 -2.90 -0.53
N LEU A 112 -2.11 -3.48 -1.69
CA LEU A 112 -2.87 -3.17 -2.89
C LEU A 112 -4.26 -3.80 -2.85
N PRO A 113 -5.28 -3.17 -3.45
CA PRO A 113 -6.63 -3.72 -3.50
C PRO A 113 -6.68 -5.16 -4.02
N LYS A 114 -5.87 -5.51 -5.03
CA LYS A 114 -5.77 -6.87 -5.59
C LYS A 114 -5.32 -7.91 -4.55
N ASP A 115 -4.42 -7.54 -3.64
CA ASP A 115 -3.90 -8.43 -2.61
C ASP A 115 -4.94 -8.68 -1.53
N PHE A 116 -5.68 -7.66 -1.13
CA PHE A 116 -6.81 -7.82 -0.22
C PHE A 116 -7.96 -8.65 -0.81
N GLU A 117 -8.28 -8.51 -2.10
CA GLU A 117 -9.27 -9.37 -2.76
C GLU A 117 -8.80 -10.83 -2.83
N LYS A 118 -7.52 -11.08 -3.07
CA LYS A 118 -6.94 -12.42 -3.02
C LYS A 118 -7.03 -13.01 -1.61
N MET A 119 -6.69 -12.25 -0.58
CA MET A 119 -6.80 -12.69 0.82
C MET A 119 -8.23 -13.05 1.20
N LYS A 120 -9.22 -12.25 0.77
CA LYS A 120 -10.64 -12.46 1.02
C LYS A 120 -11.12 -13.83 0.54
N ASN A 121 -10.61 -14.28 -0.62
CA ASN A 121 -10.98 -15.54 -1.25
C ASN A 121 -10.07 -16.71 -0.81
N THR A 122 -9.12 -16.47 0.09
CA THR A 122 -8.18 -17.49 0.57
C THR A 122 -8.73 -18.14 1.84
N GLU A 123 -8.76 -19.47 1.84
CA GLU A 123 -9.18 -20.26 2.99
C GLU A 123 -8.35 -19.92 4.24
N GLY A 124 -9.03 -19.74 5.37
CA GLY A 124 -8.42 -19.36 6.65
C GLY A 124 -8.13 -17.86 6.81
N MET A 125 -8.37 -17.03 5.78
CA MET A 125 -8.18 -15.58 5.84
C MET A 125 -9.50 -14.78 5.80
N THR A 126 -10.64 -15.44 5.70
CA THR A 126 -11.98 -14.81 5.65
C THR A 126 -12.28 -13.89 6.83
N PHE A 127 -11.58 -14.09 7.96
CA PHE A 127 -11.63 -13.21 9.10
C PHE A 127 -11.24 -11.75 8.73
N MET A 128 -10.24 -11.56 7.88
CA MET A 128 -9.78 -10.25 7.43
C MET A 128 -10.85 -9.47 6.64
N TYR A 129 -11.82 -10.19 6.06
CA TYR A 129 -12.94 -9.56 5.35
C TYR A 129 -13.81 -8.66 6.25
N ARG A 130 -13.88 -8.99 7.55
CA ARG A 130 -14.66 -8.24 8.54
C ARG A 130 -13.91 -7.07 9.15
N ALA A 131 -12.61 -6.94 8.87
CA ALA A 131 -11.83 -5.82 9.38
C ALA A 131 -12.30 -4.50 8.74
N PRO A 132 -12.34 -3.41 9.49
CA PRO A 132 -12.55 -2.08 8.93
C PRO A 132 -11.52 -1.79 7.84
N ARG A 133 -11.94 -1.15 6.75
CA ARG A 133 -11.08 -0.80 5.62
C ARG A 133 -11.05 0.70 5.45
N ILE A 134 -9.87 1.23 5.20
CA ILE A 134 -9.64 2.59 4.78
C ILE A 134 -9.07 2.51 3.36
N GLN A 135 -9.83 2.97 2.38
CA GLN A 135 -9.33 3.08 1.02
C GLN A 135 -8.69 4.45 0.87
N LEU A 136 -7.40 4.46 0.48
CA LEU A 136 -6.71 5.69 0.14
C LEU A 136 -7.09 6.10 -1.27
N GLU A 137 -7.55 7.33 -1.41
CA GLU A 137 -7.89 7.95 -2.69
C GLU A 137 -6.76 8.90 -3.12
N SER A 138 -6.89 9.49 -4.31
CA SER A 138 -6.01 10.56 -4.76
C SER A 138 -6.00 11.69 -3.75
N LEU A 139 -4.83 12.32 -3.58
CA LEU A 139 -4.68 13.46 -2.68
C LEU A 139 -5.57 14.63 -3.11
N ASP A 140 -6.11 15.35 -2.13
CA ASP A 140 -6.92 16.53 -2.40
C ASP A 140 -6.07 17.63 -3.05
N LYS A 141 -6.55 18.17 -4.18
CA LYS A 141 -5.82 19.16 -4.98
C LYS A 141 -5.67 20.51 -4.26
N ILE A 142 -6.56 20.83 -3.34
CA ILE A 142 -6.44 22.05 -2.54
C ILE A 142 -5.34 21.90 -1.49
N GLU A 143 -5.26 20.72 -0.84
CA GLU A 143 -4.19 20.42 0.12
C GLU A 143 -2.82 20.32 -0.57
N ILE A 144 -2.74 19.72 -1.76
CA ILE A 144 -1.51 19.77 -2.59
C ILE A 144 -1.10 21.21 -2.88
N ALA A 145 -2.04 22.07 -3.31
CA ALA A 145 -1.76 23.45 -3.59
C ALA A 145 -1.31 24.22 -2.33
N ASN A 146 -1.93 23.97 -1.18
CA ASN A 146 -1.50 24.53 0.11
C ASN A 146 -0.03 24.16 0.42
N SER A 147 0.30 22.87 0.20
CA SER A 147 1.66 22.37 0.42
C SER A 147 2.68 23.03 -0.51
N TYR A 148 2.38 23.15 -1.81
CA TYR A 148 3.27 23.84 -2.75
C TYR A 148 3.46 25.32 -2.41
N GLU A 149 2.38 26.04 -2.11
CA GLU A 149 2.42 27.45 -1.73
C GLU A 149 3.34 27.67 -0.51
N GLN A 150 3.19 26.83 0.51
CA GLN A 150 3.95 26.94 1.73
C GLN A 150 5.43 26.55 1.57
N ASN A 151 5.70 25.45 0.89
CA ASN A 151 7.05 24.87 0.80
C ASN A 151 7.89 25.51 -0.31
N LEU A 152 7.29 25.84 -1.46
CA LEU A 152 7.99 26.45 -2.59
C LEU A 152 7.92 27.99 -2.58
N LYS A 153 7.09 28.57 -1.70
CA LYS A 153 6.87 30.04 -1.60
C LYS A 153 6.42 30.67 -2.93
N ILE A 154 5.61 29.94 -3.69
CA ILE A 154 5.04 30.35 -4.97
C ILE A 154 3.65 30.96 -4.81
N ALA A 155 3.16 31.65 -5.84
CA ALA A 155 1.82 32.22 -5.84
C ALA A 155 0.72 31.13 -5.84
N ARG A 156 -0.39 31.38 -5.18
CA ARG A 156 -1.56 30.48 -5.10
C ARG A 156 -2.01 29.97 -6.46
N LYS A 157 -2.00 30.81 -7.49
CA LYS A 157 -2.37 30.44 -8.84
C LYS A 157 -1.48 29.32 -9.39
N GLU A 158 -0.18 29.51 -9.28
CA GLU A 158 0.81 28.52 -9.73
C GLU A 158 0.72 27.20 -8.92
N ALA A 159 0.57 27.32 -7.60
CA ALA A 159 0.35 26.15 -6.75
C ALA A 159 -0.87 25.31 -7.14
N LEU A 160 -1.97 25.97 -7.51
CA LEU A 160 -3.17 25.28 -8.01
C LEU A 160 -2.95 24.62 -9.39
N GLU A 161 -2.18 25.24 -10.27
CA GLU A 161 -1.81 24.68 -11.57
C GLU A 161 -0.93 23.43 -11.40
N MET A 162 0.09 23.49 -10.52
CA MET A 162 0.92 22.35 -10.15
C MET A 162 0.10 21.21 -9.52
N ALA A 163 -0.85 21.53 -8.66
CA ALA A 163 -1.73 20.53 -8.04
C ALA A 163 -2.64 19.83 -9.07
N ARG A 164 -3.10 20.55 -10.08
CA ARG A 164 -3.85 19.96 -11.20
C ARG A 164 -2.95 19.07 -12.07
N PHE A 165 -1.73 19.52 -12.33
CA PHE A 165 -0.74 18.80 -13.12
C PHE A 165 -0.36 17.45 -12.47
N SER A 166 -0.23 17.38 -11.15
CA SER A 166 0.06 16.15 -10.41
C SER A 166 -1.14 15.18 -10.29
N GLU A 167 -2.34 15.62 -10.68
CA GLU A 167 -3.59 14.85 -10.70
C GLU A 167 -4.00 14.20 -9.36
N GLY A 168 -3.40 14.63 -8.26
CA GLY A 168 -3.60 14.02 -6.93
C GLY A 168 -2.75 12.77 -6.70
N TYR A 169 -1.88 12.40 -7.63
CA TYR A 169 -0.99 11.26 -7.50
C TYR A 169 0.18 11.60 -6.57
N SER A 170 0.31 10.90 -5.45
CA SER A 170 1.22 11.25 -4.37
C SER A 170 2.69 11.33 -4.80
N PHE A 171 3.17 10.34 -5.57
CA PHE A 171 4.54 10.34 -6.11
C PHE A 171 4.75 11.49 -7.10
N GLY A 172 3.78 11.75 -8.00
CA GLY A 172 3.84 12.87 -8.94
C GLY A 172 3.87 14.23 -8.23
N PHE A 173 3.06 14.40 -7.18
CA PHE A 173 3.08 15.59 -6.34
C PHE A 173 4.45 15.83 -5.71
N GLN A 174 5.01 14.81 -5.06
CA GLN A 174 6.31 14.92 -4.39
C GLN A 174 7.44 15.17 -5.39
N THR A 175 7.47 14.42 -6.49
CA THR A 175 8.49 14.54 -7.53
C THR A 175 8.49 15.92 -8.18
N LEU A 176 7.32 16.45 -8.56
CA LEU A 176 7.22 17.78 -9.14
C LEU A 176 7.70 18.86 -8.17
N GLY A 177 7.27 18.79 -6.92
CA GLY A 177 7.68 19.71 -5.87
C GLY A 177 9.19 19.68 -5.62
N TYR A 178 9.76 18.48 -5.54
CA TYR A 178 11.20 18.29 -5.36
C TYR A 178 12.00 18.90 -6.51
N ILE A 179 11.64 18.61 -7.77
CA ILE A 179 12.35 19.14 -8.93
C ILE A 179 12.29 20.68 -8.97
N CYS A 180 11.14 21.27 -8.69
CA CYS A 180 11.00 22.73 -8.62
C CYS A 180 11.84 23.33 -7.51
N ALA A 181 11.85 22.71 -6.32
CA ALA A 181 12.66 23.18 -5.18
C ALA A 181 14.16 23.13 -5.47
N GLU A 182 14.64 22.01 -6.03
CA GLU A 182 16.06 21.81 -6.34
C GLU A 182 16.56 22.72 -7.47
N SER A 183 15.75 22.87 -8.54
CA SER A 183 16.15 23.66 -9.69
C SER A 183 15.93 25.17 -9.55
N GLY A 184 15.04 25.58 -8.65
CA GLY A 184 14.56 26.96 -8.56
C GLY A 184 13.76 27.43 -9.79
N LEU A 185 13.35 26.52 -10.66
CA LEU A 185 12.62 26.82 -11.88
C LEU A 185 11.11 26.59 -11.69
N PRO A 186 10.26 27.36 -12.41
CA PRO A 186 8.82 27.10 -12.40
C PRO A 186 8.48 25.75 -12.99
N TYR A 187 7.38 25.15 -12.55
CA TYR A 187 6.94 23.82 -13.01
C TYR A 187 6.74 23.71 -14.53
N SER A 188 6.37 24.84 -15.18
CA SER A 188 6.17 24.91 -16.63
C SER A 188 7.46 24.97 -17.45
N ASN A 189 8.63 25.05 -16.81
CA ASN A 189 9.92 25.04 -17.51
C ASN A 189 10.15 23.71 -18.21
N PRO A 190 10.57 23.69 -19.51
CA PRO A 190 10.80 22.45 -20.25
C PRO A 190 11.82 21.50 -19.60
N LEU A 191 12.78 22.01 -18.83
CA LEU A 191 13.74 21.17 -18.09
C LEU A 191 13.04 20.41 -16.93
N VAL A 192 12.20 21.12 -16.18
CA VAL A 192 11.40 20.53 -15.09
C VAL A 192 10.47 19.46 -15.62
N LEU A 193 9.75 19.76 -16.71
CA LEU A 193 8.82 18.79 -17.33
C LEU A 193 9.54 17.55 -17.84
N ARG A 194 10.70 17.70 -18.50
CA ARG A 194 11.48 16.55 -18.97
C ARG A 194 12.01 15.70 -17.82
N GLN A 195 12.48 16.32 -16.75
CA GLN A 195 12.95 15.60 -15.58
C GLN A 195 11.79 14.89 -14.86
N PHE A 196 10.64 15.54 -14.75
CA PHE A 196 9.43 14.93 -14.21
C PHE A 196 8.98 13.73 -15.04
N ASP A 197 8.91 13.86 -16.36
CA ASP A 197 8.53 12.76 -17.26
C ASP A 197 9.52 11.59 -17.15
N HIS A 198 10.82 11.87 -17.03
CA HIS A 198 11.83 10.83 -16.81
C HIS A 198 11.63 10.08 -15.49
N GLU A 199 11.42 10.80 -14.39
CA GLU A 199 11.17 10.18 -13.08
C GLU A 199 9.89 9.33 -13.07
N MET A 200 8.82 9.83 -13.68
CA MET A 200 7.56 9.10 -13.81
C MET A 200 7.73 7.87 -14.71
N TYR A 201 8.47 7.98 -15.81
CA TYR A 201 8.76 6.88 -16.72
C TYR A 201 9.50 5.75 -16.00
N GLU A 202 10.64 6.04 -15.39
CA GLU A 202 11.51 5.05 -14.76
C GLU A 202 10.88 4.39 -13.54
N LYS A 203 10.21 5.17 -12.69
CA LYS A 203 9.74 4.69 -11.37
C LYS A 203 8.29 4.23 -11.36
N VAL A 204 7.48 4.64 -12.34
CA VAL A 204 6.04 4.35 -12.33
C VAL A 204 5.61 3.66 -13.62
N TYR A 205 5.81 4.30 -14.79
CA TYR A 205 5.14 3.86 -16.00
C TYR A 205 5.68 2.53 -16.52
N ILE A 206 7.00 2.30 -16.48
CA ILE A 206 7.61 1.03 -16.89
C ILE A 206 7.04 -0.12 -16.06
N LYS A 207 6.95 0.06 -14.75
CA LYS A 207 6.40 -0.97 -13.86
C LYS A 207 4.95 -1.27 -14.19
N VAL A 208 4.11 -0.23 -14.24
CA VAL A 208 2.69 -0.38 -14.61
C VAL A 208 2.54 -1.08 -15.95
N TRP A 209 3.30 -0.65 -16.95
CA TRP A 209 3.26 -1.23 -18.29
C TRP A 209 3.72 -2.69 -18.33
N SER A 210 4.75 -3.05 -17.58
CA SER A 210 5.27 -4.44 -17.53
C SER A 210 4.29 -5.40 -16.85
N GLU A 211 3.54 -4.95 -15.87
CA GLU A 211 2.55 -5.73 -15.13
C GLU A 211 1.20 -5.85 -15.88
N THR A 212 1.01 -5.09 -16.95
CA THR A 212 -0.23 -5.00 -17.70
C THR A 212 -0.26 -6.07 -18.82
N SER A 213 -1.35 -6.82 -18.91
CA SER A 213 -1.56 -7.83 -19.96
C SER A 213 -1.74 -7.21 -21.34
N LYS A 214 -1.58 -8.02 -22.41
CA LYS A 214 -1.78 -7.56 -23.80
C LYS A 214 -3.16 -6.92 -24.01
N GLN A 215 -4.22 -7.55 -23.53
CA GLN A 215 -5.58 -7.03 -23.63
C GLN A 215 -5.73 -5.67 -22.91
N GLU A 216 -5.18 -5.55 -21.70
CA GLU A 216 -5.22 -4.30 -20.96
C GLU A 216 -4.45 -3.19 -21.68
N LYS A 217 -3.30 -3.50 -22.28
CA LYS A 217 -2.53 -2.54 -23.11
C LYS A 217 -3.33 -2.03 -24.31
N GLU A 218 -4.08 -2.89 -24.98
CA GLU A 218 -4.98 -2.50 -26.07
C GLU A 218 -6.05 -1.51 -25.55
N PHE A 219 -6.64 -1.78 -24.38
CA PHE A 219 -7.61 -0.88 -23.76
C PHE A 219 -7.01 0.44 -23.31
N ILE A 220 -5.82 0.40 -22.71
CA ILE A 220 -5.06 1.60 -22.31
C ILE A 220 -4.76 2.46 -23.55
N SER A 221 -4.33 1.83 -24.65
CA SER A 221 -4.15 2.54 -25.93
C SER A 221 -5.45 3.17 -26.42
N GLY A 222 -6.57 2.46 -26.35
CA GLY A 222 -7.87 3.02 -26.71
C GLY A 222 -8.25 4.23 -25.87
N ILE A 223 -8.02 4.20 -24.56
CA ILE A 223 -8.28 5.33 -23.65
C ILE A 223 -7.36 6.52 -23.98
N ALA A 224 -6.09 6.25 -24.37
CA ALA A 224 -5.16 7.31 -24.73
C ALA A 224 -5.51 8.01 -26.04
N ASN A 225 -6.04 7.29 -27.04
CA ASN A 225 -6.23 7.73 -28.41
C ASN A 225 -7.68 8.06 -28.78
N ALA A 226 -8.67 7.73 -27.93
CA ALA A 226 -10.06 8.12 -28.16
C ALA A 226 -10.22 9.66 -28.24
N GLU A 227 -11.24 10.11 -28.97
CA GLU A 227 -11.55 11.53 -29.16
C GLU A 227 -11.81 12.27 -27.85
N SER A 228 -12.44 11.58 -26.90
CA SER A 228 -12.71 12.14 -25.57
C SER A 228 -12.56 11.08 -24.47
N SER A 229 -12.68 11.52 -23.22
CA SER A 229 -12.70 10.63 -22.05
C SER A 229 -14.06 9.96 -21.79
N LYS A 230 -15.03 10.11 -22.70
CA LYS A 230 -16.31 9.41 -22.58
C LYS A 230 -16.13 7.92 -22.86
N VAL A 231 -16.74 7.10 -22.05
CA VAL A 231 -16.73 5.64 -22.19
C VAL A 231 -17.25 5.19 -23.56
N GLU A 232 -18.23 5.92 -24.11
CA GLU A 232 -18.79 5.66 -25.44
C GLU A 232 -17.73 5.85 -26.53
N ASP A 233 -17.01 6.96 -26.54
CA ASP A 233 -15.97 7.26 -27.53
C ASP A 233 -14.80 6.29 -27.44
N ILE A 234 -14.42 5.91 -26.22
CA ILE A 234 -13.38 4.90 -25.99
C ILE A 234 -13.82 3.54 -26.54
N ARG A 235 -15.05 3.13 -26.30
CA ARG A 235 -15.60 1.87 -26.81
C ARG A 235 -15.69 1.87 -28.33
N ASN A 236 -16.14 2.97 -28.93
CA ASN A 236 -16.20 3.14 -30.37
C ASN A 236 -14.83 3.05 -31.01
N TYR A 237 -13.82 3.68 -30.41
CA TYR A 237 -12.43 3.60 -30.85
C TYR A 237 -11.90 2.16 -30.81
N LEU A 238 -12.21 1.42 -29.73
CA LEU A 238 -11.79 0.01 -29.55
C LEU A 238 -12.63 -0.99 -30.36
N GLY A 239 -13.78 -0.60 -30.88
CA GLY A 239 -14.71 -1.51 -31.59
C GLY A 239 -15.29 -2.59 -30.66
N VAL A 240 -15.48 -2.31 -29.37
CA VAL A 240 -15.95 -3.28 -28.39
C VAL A 240 -17.31 -2.93 -27.78
N ASP A 241 -18.09 -3.94 -27.44
CA ASP A 241 -19.35 -3.79 -26.73
C ASP A 241 -19.17 -3.59 -25.22
N SER A 242 -20.27 -3.31 -24.52
CA SER A 242 -20.26 -3.09 -23.06
C SER A 242 -19.83 -4.34 -22.29
N ASN A 243 -20.12 -5.54 -22.78
CA ASN A 243 -19.85 -6.79 -22.07
C ASN A 243 -18.34 -7.07 -22.05
N HIS A 244 -17.67 -6.76 -23.16
CA HIS A 244 -16.21 -6.83 -23.24
C HIS A 244 -15.50 -5.69 -22.50
N PHE A 245 -16.07 -4.48 -22.58
CA PHE A 245 -15.45 -3.30 -22.00
C PHE A 245 -15.46 -3.28 -20.47
N ASN A 246 -16.59 -3.59 -19.84
CA ASN A 246 -16.77 -3.40 -18.41
C ASN A 246 -15.84 -4.23 -17.52
N PRO A 247 -15.56 -5.52 -17.80
CA PRO A 247 -14.62 -6.30 -17.01
C PRO A 247 -13.20 -5.72 -17.03
N VAL A 248 -12.71 -5.32 -18.22
CA VAL A 248 -11.36 -4.74 -18.35
C VAL A 248 -11.29 -3.37 -17.70
N ARG A 249 -12.31 -2.52 -17.90
CA ARG A 249 -12.45 -1.24 -17.20
C ARG A 249 -12.36 -1.42 -15.69
N LYS A 250 -13.14 -2.36 -15.13
CA LYS A 250 -13.11 -2.63 -13.69
C LYS A 250 -11.70 -3.01 -13.24
N LYS A 251 -11.04 -3.89 -13.97
CA LYS A 251 -9.68 -4.33 -13.64
C LYS A 251 -8.68 -3.18 -13.67
N LEU A 252 -8.74 -2.29 -14.67
CA LEU A 252 -7.88 -1.11 -14.75
C LEU A 252 -8.15 -0.11 -13.62
N ILE A 253 -9.39 0.01 -13.15
CA ILE A 253 -9.75 0.80 -11.98
C ILE A 253 -9.18 0.15 -10.70
N ASP A 254 -9.36 -1.15 -10.51
CA ASP A 254 -8.87 -1.91 -9.36
C ASP A 254 -7.33 -1.89 -9.27
N GLN A 255 -6.65 -1.75 -10.41
CA GLN A 255 -5.20 -1.57 -10.51
C GLN A 255 -4.74 -0.10 -10.28
N GLY A 256 -5.67 0.86 -10.19
CA GLY A 256 -5.35 2.27 -10.03
C GLY A 256 -4.75 2.94 -11.26
N ILE A 257 -4.88 2.34 -12.46
CA ILE A 257 -4.39 2.91 -13.73
C ILE A 257 -5.35 3.98 -14.26
N VAL A 258 -6.65 3.73 -14.10
CA VAL A 258 -7.71 4.65 -14.52
C VAL A 258 -8.69 4.91 -13.39
N ILE A 259 -9.35 6.06 -13.46
CA ILE A 259 -10.45 6.44 -12.56
C ILE A 259 -11.68 6.85 -13.36
N SER A 260 -12.85 6.76 -12.74
CA SER A 260 -14.12 7.26 -13.29
C SER A 260 -14.54 8.51 -12.52
N PRO A 261 -14.12 9.71 -12.93
CA PRO A 261 -14.39 10.95 -12.18
C PRO A 261 -15.88 11.28 -12.12
N SER A 262 -16.65 10.79 -13.09
CA SER A 262 -18.10 10.88 -13.12
C SER A 262 -18.68 9.73 -13.96
N ARG A 263 -20.00 9.52 -13.86
CA ARG A 263 -20.68 8.49 -14.63
C ARG A 263 -20.47 8.71 -16.14
N GLY A 264 -20.00 7.67 -16.83
CA GLY A 264 -19.78 7.71 -18.29
C GLY A 264 -18.42 8.26 -18.71
N TYR A 265 -17.54 8.60 -17.78
CA TYR A 265 -16.18 9.07 -18.07
C TYR A 265 -15.13 8.14 -17.51
N LEU A 266 -13.98 8.08 -18.18
CA LEU A 266 -12.83 7.30 -17.78
C LEU A 266 -11.55 8.07 -18.13
N VAL A 267 -10.70 8.31 -17.15
CA VAL A 267 -9.43 9.04 -17.31
C VAL A 267 -8.29 8.28 -16.64
N PHE A 268 -7.06 8.54 -17.04
CA PHE A 268 -5.90 8.00 -16.34
C PHE A 268 -5.80 8.60 -14.93
N ALA A 269 -5.39 7.79 -13.98
CA ALA A 269 -5.10 8.22 -12.60
C ALA A 269 -3.67 8.73 -12.45
N LEU A 270 -2.80 8.39 -13.41
CA LEU A 270 -1.37 8.74 -13.40
C LEU A 270 -1.17 10.01 -14.24
N PRO A 271 -0.52 11.04 -13.70
CA PRO A 271 -0.27 12.29 -14.42
C PRO A 271 0.56 12.01 -15.69
N ARG A 272 0.16 12.60 -16.83
CA ARG A 272 0.84 12.48 -18.12
C ARG A 272 1.03 11.05 -18.68
N PHE A 273 0.32 10.06 -18.12
CA PHE A 273 0.40 8.68 -18.62
C PHE A 273 -0.19 8.52 -20.03
N ARG A 274 -1.08 9.41 -20.43
CA ARG A 274 -1.62 9.47 -21.81
C ARG A 274 -0.51 9.72 -22.84
N GLU A 275 0.35 10.67 -22.57
CA GLU A 275 1.50 11.02 -23.42
C GLU A 275 2.45 9.83 -23.52
N PHE A 276 2.83 9.24 -22.39
CA PHE A 276 3.66 8.03 -22.36
C PHE A 276 3.10 6.89 -23.22
N VAL A 277 1.80 6.62 -23.12
CA VAL A 277 1.15 5.55 -23.89
C VAL A 277 1.20 5.87 -25.39
N ARG A 278 0.93 7.12 -25.79
CA ARG A 278 1.00 7.55 -27.17
C ARG A 278 2.41 7.42 -27.77
N ASP A 279 3.42 7.81 -27.00
CA ASP A 279 4.82 7.73 -27.42
C ASP A 279 5.25 6.28 -27.65
N ILE A 280 4.89 5.35 -26.75
CA ILE A 280 5.19 3.92 -26.94
C ILE A 280 4.54 3.36 -28.21
N PHE A 281 3.25 3.68 -28.46
CA PHE A 281 2.56 3.16 -29.65
C PHE A 281 2.99 3.84 -30.96
N THR A 282 3.66 4.98 -30.91
CA THR A 282 4.23 5.63 -32.10
C THR A 282 5.57 4.99 -32.52
N LEU A 283 6.23 4.28 -31.57
CA LEU A 283 7.54 3.64 -31.80
C LEU A 283 7.42 2.18 -32.29
N TYR A 284 6.22 1.63 -32.33
CA TYR A 284 5.89 0.29 -32.82
C TYR A 284 4.85 0.34 -33.94
#